data_be0150a718de2567da0c2496da60da5c
#
_entry.id   be0150a718de2567da0c2496da60da5c
#
_cell.length_a   1.000
_cell.length_b   1.000
_cell.length_c   1.000
_cell.angle_alpha   90.00
_cell.angle_beta   90.00
_cell.angle_gamma   90.00
#
_symmetry.space_group_name_H-M   'P 1'
#
loop_
_entity.id
_entity.type
_entity.pdbx_description
1 polymer ?
#
loop_
_entity_poly.entity_id
_entity_poly.type
_entity_poly.pdbx_seq_one_letter_code
_entity_poly.pdbx_strand_id
1 'polypeptide(L)'
;TRMKAKYQKGRQSVWQYLRMTSIVNPHAEITFTDPDGEVHHWPRVTERLPGKVESIKPHPHGIELGQLQRMLSESTDSRISVFMRTNFSGVSTRAAKELCAAAELDVKVKPKQMSPDQIRALLEAFQGERLFNGKPVKLLNPPTNCLSPIEEMLIKKGLSKTIDSRYATTMTRAPNVSQGNPYQVEVGLIFGGDMAADKPVEVLRFANRVPLMYQQGGCLLTKAIESVDWRQYGLDQAGGKGVPKGPAAILVHLASTNVQFTSEAKEALADNGEVMEEVRKAMLEMGRGLRKHLEKKKKMAKTKEKFELINDILPAIAKKSAQILDRPIPNLAGSITKIMSAVICESDTEWNKTTKSVDVSIKIYNYTARARAYTILATWPEKSG
;
A
#
# COMPACT_ATOMS: atom_id res chain seq x y z
N THR A 1 -23.80 -0.30 26.12
CA THR A 1 -24.90 -1.14 25.61
C THR A 1 -24.77 -2.53 26.23
N ARG A 2 -25.83 -3.05 26.85
CA ARG A 2 -25.88 -4.44 27.33
C ARG A 2 -26.70 -5.26 26.33
N MET A 3 -26.14 -6.38 25.85
CA MET A 3 -26.83 -7.28 24.93
C MET A 3 -26.63 -8.74 25.37
N LYS A 4 -27.60 -9.59 25.08
CA LYS A 4 -27.45 -11.05 25.23
C LYS A 4 -26.72 -11.57 24.00
N ALA A 5 -25.42 -11.81 24.12
CA ALA A 5 -24.59 -12.33 23.03
C ALA A 5 -23.54 -13.27 23.59
N LYS A 6 -23.12 -14.24 22.78
CA LYS A 6 -22.00 -15.13 23.09
C LYS A 6 -20.78 -14.61 22.33
N TYR A 7 -19.69 -14.36 23.04
CA TYR A 7 -18.42 -13.99 22.42
C TYR A 7 -17.86 -15.14 21.60
N GLN A 8 -17.49 -14.88 20.37
CA GLN A 8 -16.86 -15.85 19.47
C GLN A 8 -15.44 -15.39 19.14
N LYS A 9 -14.46 -16.29 19.33
CA LYS A 9 -13.09 -16.08 18.87
C LYS A 9 -12.99 -16.45 17.38
N GLY A 10 -12.10 -15.80 16.63
CA GLY A 10 -11.82 -16.12 15.23
C GLY A 10 -11.84 -14.90 14.30
N ARG A 11 -11.88 -15.17 13.00
CA ARG A 11 -11.73 -14.13 11.96
C ARG A 11 -12.84 -13.06 11.94
N GLN A 12 -13.99 -13.33 12.55
CA GLN A 12 -15.15 -12.43 12.59
C GLN A 12 -15.43 -11.97 14.02
N SER A 13 -14.43 -12.03 14.92
CA SER A 13 -14.55 -11.62 16.31
C SER A 13 -14.41 -10.11 16.49
N VAL A 14 -14.90 -9.60 17.62
CA VAL A 14 -14.67 -8.23 18.07
C VAL A 14 -13.16 -7.93 18.17
N TRP A 15 -12.39 -8.86 18.69
CA TRP A 15 -10.93 -8.76 18.76
C TRP A 15 -10.31 -8.50 17.38
N GLN A 16 -10.70 -9.28 16.37
CA GLN A 16 -10.17 -9.12 15.01
C GLN A 16 -10.58 -7.78 14.41
N TYR A 17 -11.83 -7.35 14.64
CA TYR A 17 -12.29 -6.04 14.19
C TYR A 17 -11.47 -4.89 14.80
N LEU A 18 -11.23 -4.92 16.12
CA LEU A 18 -10.44 -3.91 16.82
C LEU A 18 -8.97 -3.93 16.38
N ARG A 19 -8.38 -5.13 16.22
CA ARG A 19 -7.04 -5.30 15.68
C ARG A 19 -6.93 -4.66 14.29
N MET A 20 -7.83 -4.96 13.37
CA MET A 20 -7.85 -4.36 12.04
C MET A 20 -8.05 -2.85 12.09
N THR A 21 -8.97 -2.37 12.93
CA THR A 21 -9.20 -0.93 13.15
C THR A 21 -7.93 -0.22 13.62
N SER A 22 -7.16 -0.85 14.52
CA SER A 22 -5.92 -0.29 15.04
C SER A 22 -4.81 -0.16 13.98
N ILE A 23 -4.81 -1.02 12.96
CA ILE A 23 -3.84 -0.97 11.85
C ILE A 23 -4.05 0.29 11.00
N VAL A 24 -5.29 0.59 10.62
CA VAL A 24 -5.62 1.71 9.73
C VAL A 24 -5.85 3.03 10.47
N ASN A 25 -5.86 2.99 11.80
CA ASN A 25 -5.94 4.16 12.67
C ASN A 25 -4.74 4.20 13.64
N PRO A 26 -3.51 4.39 13.14
CA PRO A 26 -2.29 4.32 13.96
C PRO A 26 -2.20 5.43 15.03
N HIS A 27 -3.02 6.47 14.93
CA HIS A 27 -3.18 7.54 15.90
C HIS A 27 -4.10 7.17 17.08
N ALA A 28 -4.83 6.06 16.97
CA ALA A 28 -5.70 5.59 18.04
C ALA A 28 -4.98 4.60 18.95
N GLU A 29 -5.24 4.74 20.25
CA GLU A 29 -4.92 3.75 21.28
C GLU A 29 -6.17 2.95 21.59
N ILE A 30 -6.07 1.63 21.54
CA ILE A 30 -7.22 0.75 21.76
C ILE A 30 -6.84 -0.28 22.80
N THR A 31 -7.65 -0.38 23.86
CA THR A 31 -7.58 -1.45 24.86
C THR A 31 -8.88 -2.22 24.82
N PHE A 32 -8.79 -3.54 24.76
CA PHE A 32 -9.92 -4.43 24.74
C PHE A 32 -9.71 -5.54 25.76
N THR A 33 -10.64 -5.70 26.70
CA THR A 33 -10.68 -6.82 27.63
C THR A 33 -11.73 -7.79 27.13
N ASP A 34 -11.32 -9.02 26.83
CA ASP A 34 -12.24 -10.06 26.38
C ASP A 34 -13.06 -10.63 27.55
N PRO A 35 -14.11 -11.41 27.29
CA PRO A 35 -14.91 -12.01 28.37
C PRO A 35 -14.17 -13.02 29.27
N ASP A 36 -13.02 -13.53 28.81
CA ASP A 36 -12.15 -14.42 29.57
C ASP A 36 -11.21 -13.62 30.51
N GLY A 37 -11.24 -12.28 30.44
CA GLY A 37 -10.42 -11.36 31.23
C GLY A 37 -9.04 -11.07 30.61
N GLU A 38 -8.75 -11.54 29.38
CA GLU A 38 -7.52 -11.24 28.68
C GLU A 38 -7.53 -9.79 28.16
N VAL A 39 -6.48 -9.03 28.47
CA VAL A 39 -6.35 -7.63 28.05
C VAL A 39 -5.48 -7.53 26.82
N HIS A 40 -6.07 -7.03 25.74
CA HIS A 40 -5.39 -6.75 24.49
C HIS A 40 -5.19 -5.24 24.35
N HIS A 41 -3.95 -4.81 24.11
CA HIS A 41 -3.60 -3.40 23.99
C HIS A 41 -2.87 -3.12 22.69
N TRP A 42 -3.40 -2.16 21.91
CA TRP A 42 -2.75 -1.63 20.72
C TRP A 42 -2.40 -0.17 20.95
N PRO A 43 -1.12 0.15 21.22
CA PRO A 43 -0.69 1.51 21.56
C PRO A 43 -0.80 2.44 20.35
N ARG A 44 -0.91 3.73 20.63
CA ARG A 44 -0.73 4.79 19.65
C ARG A 44 0.71 4.79 19.12
N VAL A 45 0.88 4.90 17.79
CA VAL A 45 2.21 4.93 17.15
C VAL A 45 2.48 6.24 16.39
N THR A 46 1.53 7.16 16.39
CA THR A 46 1.66 8.49 15.81
C THR A 46 0.69 9.47 16.45
N GLU A 47 1.12 10.71 16.62
CA GLU A 47 0.25 11.82 17.06
C GLU A 47 -0.47 12.48 15.87
N ARG A 48 -0.06 12.16 14.63
CA ARG A 48 -0.65 12.74 13.43
C ARG A 48 -2.06 12.22 13.21
N LEU A 49 -3.03 13.11 13.34
CA LEU A 49 -4.43 12.84 13.02
C LEU A 49 -4.65 12.80 11.50
N PRO A 50 -5.70 12.09 11.03
CA PRO A 50 -6.12 12.17 9.63
C PRO A 50 -6.36 13.62 9.21
N GLY A 51 -5.98 13.95 7.97
CA GLY A 51 -6.23 15.26 7.40
C GLY A 51 -7.73 15.57 7.36
N LYS A 52 -8.10 16.85 7.58
CA LYS A 52 -9.46 17.31 7.35
C LYS A 52 -9.80 17.14 5.87
N VAL A 53 -10.91 16.47 5.59
CA VAL A 53 -11.42 16.33 4.24
C VAL A 53 -12.37 17.47 3.91
N GLU A 54 -12.36 17.90 2.66
CA GLU A 54 -13.28 18.93 2.18
C GLU A 54 -14.48 18.28 1.49
N SER A 55 -15.65 18.84 1.70
CA SER A 55 -16.84 18.42 0.96
C SER A 55 -16.74 18.90 -0.49
N ILE A 56 -16.94 18.01 -1.44
CA ILE A 56 -16.97 18.35 -2.86
C ILE A 56 -18.38 18.25 -3.41
N LYS A 57 -18.66 19.05 -4.45
CA LYS A 57 -19.89 18.94 -5.21
C LYS A 57 -19.89 17.61 -5.98
N PRO A 58 -21.07 16.97 -6.18
CA PRO A 58 -21.16 15.77 -7.00
C PRO A 58 -20.62 16.04 -8.41
N HIS A 59 -20.12 15.01 -9.06
CA HIS A 59 -19.72 15.09 -10.45
C HIS A 59 -20.85 14.57 -11.35
N PRO A 60 -21.08 15.16 -12.55
CA PRO A 60 -22.16 14.73 -13.44
C PRO A 60 -22.16 13.23 -13.76
N HIS A 61 -20.99 12.64 -13.98
CA HIS A 61 -20.87 11.21 -14.31
C HIS A 61 -21.32 10.27 -13.18
N GLY A 62 -21.35 10.73 -11.94
CA GLY A 62 -21.70 9.92 -10.76
C GLY A 62 -23.10 10.20 -10.22
N ILE A 63 -23.92 11.01 -10.89
CA ILE A 63 -25.25 11.35 -10.42
C ILE A 63 -26.30 10.38 -10.94
N GLU A 64 -27.25 10.04 -10.09
CA GLU A 64 -28.41 9.21 -10.42
C GLU A 64 -29.65 10.07 -10.75
N LEU A 65 -30.58 9.50 -11.53
CA LEU A 65 -31.81 10.20 -11.97
C LEU A 65 -32.60 10.81 -10.80
N GLY A 66 -32.82 10.04 -9.75
CA GLY A 66 -33.61 10.51 -8.59
C GLY A 66 -32.93 11.65 -7.83
N GLN A 67 -31.58 11.59 -7.75
CA GLN A 67 -30.80 12.67 -7.14
C GLN A 67 -30.86 13.94 -7.99
N LEU A 68 -30.66 13.81 -9.32
CA LEU A 68 -30.75 14.93 -10.25
C LEU A 68 -32.17 15.60 -10.20
N GLN A 69 -33.23 14.80 -10.22
CA GLN A 69 -34.62 15.29 -10.11
C GLN A 69 -34.82 16.10 -8.83
N ARG A 70 -34.38 15.60 -7.67
CA ARG A 70 -34.47 16.30 -6.40
C ARG A 70 -33.69 17.61 -6.43
N MET A 71 -32.45 17.60 -6.89
CA MET A 71 -31.61 18.81 -6.99
C MET A 71 -32.23 19.87 -7.89
N LEU A 72 -32.84 19.48 -9.01
CA LEU A 72 -33.53 20.39 -9.92
C LEU A 72 -34.80 20.98 -9.29
N SER A 73 -35.60 20.18 -8.58
CA SER A 73 -36.83 20.62 -7.92
C SER A 73 -36.55 21.58 -6.75
N GLU A 74 -35.44 21.42 -6.05
CA GLU A 74 -35.04 22.27 -4.92
C GLU A 74 -34.25 23.53 -5.37
N SER A 75 -33.78 23.57 -6.61
CA SER A 75 -32.88 24.63 -7.11
C SER A 75 -33.57 26.00 -7.14
N THR A 76 -32.85 27.03 -6.74
CA THR A 76 -33.23 28.43 -6.88
C THR A 76 -32.56 29.13 -8.06
N ASP A 77 -31.77 28.41 -8.82
CA ASP A 77 -31.07 28.96 -9.96
C ASP A 77 -32.02 29.38 -11.09
N SER A 78 -31.70 30.49 -11.72
CA SER A 78 -32.54 31.07 -12.78
C SER A 78 -32.41 30.33 -14.14
N ARG A 79 -31.35 29.58 -14.34
CA ARG A 79 -31.00 28.93 -15.61
C ARG A 79 -30.30 27.58 -15.37
N ILE A 80 -30.59 26.62 -16.21
CA ILE A 80 -29.94 25.28 -16.13
C ILE A 80 -28.44 25.34 -16.28
N SER A 81 -27.89 26.23 -17.11
CA SER A 81 -26.45 26.38 -17.26
C SER A 81 -25.78 26.95 -16.01
N VAL A 82 -26.46 27.77 -15.22
CA VAL A 82 -25.98 28.26 -13.92
C VAL A 82 -26.06 27.12 -12.90
N PHE A 83 -27.19 26.45 -12.82
CA PHE A 83 -27.40 25.31 -11.96
C PHE A 83 -26.29 24.25 -12.09
N MET A 84 -25.94 23.84 -13.30
CA MET A 84 -24.89 22.87 -13.53
C MET A 84 -23.53 23.33 -13.00
N ARG A 85 -23.16 24.58 -13.19
CA ARG A 85 -21.91 25.14 -12.69
C ARG A 85 -21.87 25.31 -11.16
N THR A 86 -23.03 25.66 -10.58
CA THR A 86 -23.12 25.93 -9.16
C THR A 86 -23.18 24.64 -8.34
N ASN A 87 -23.85 23.61 -8.86
CA ASN A 87 -24.16 22.40 -8.09
C ASN A 87 -23.26 21.20 -8.42
N PHE A 88 -22.49 21.25 -9.50
CA PHE A 88 -21.61 20.16 -9.90
C PHE A 88 -20.13 20.57 -9.92
N SER A 89 -19.26 19.62 -9.63
CA SER A 89 -17.82 19.71 -9.87
C SER A 89 -17.52 19.41 -11.34
N GLY A 90 -16.41 19.95 -11.85
CA GLY A 90 -15.94 19.66 -13.21
C GLY A 90 -16.69 20.32 -14.35
N VAL A 91 -17.75 21.10 -14.08
CA VAL A 91 -18.57 21.77 -15.11
C VAL A 91 -18.14 23.22 -15.30
N SER A 92 -17.39 23.49 -16.39
CA SER A 92 -17.05 24.84 -16.81
C SER A 92 -18.23 25.54 -17.53
N THR A 93 -18.13 26.85 -17.74
CA THR A 93 -19.14 27.61 -18.53
C THR A 93 -19.29 27.05 -19.96
N ARG A 94 -18.19 26.60 -20.57
CA ARG A 94 -18.19 25.98 -21.89
C ARG A 94 -18.88 24.62 -21.82
N ALA A 95 -18.48 23.75 -20.89
CA ALA A 95 -19.07 22.43 -20.73
C ALA A 95 -20.58 22.49 -20.45
N ALA A 96 -21.04 23.45 -19.64
CA ALA A 96 -22.47 23.64 -19.37
C ALA A 96 -23.28 23.97 -20.64
N LYS A 97 -22.72 24.78 -21.56
CA LYS A 97 -23.36 25.07 -22.86
C LYS A 97 -23.36 23.85 -23.79
N GLU A 98 -22.25 23.12 -23.83
CA GLU A 98 -22.10 21.91 -24.64
C GLU A 98 -23.04 20.79 -24.14
N LEU A 99 -23.21 20.63 -22.82
CA LEU A 99 -24.18 19.71 -22.22
C LEU A 99 -25.63 20.06 -22.54
N CYS A 100 -25.99 21.35 -22.48
CA CYS A 100 -27.32 21.78 -22.91
C CYS A 100 -27.55 21.46 -24.39
N ALA A 101 -26.57 21.73 -25.27
CA ALA A 101 -26.69 21.44 -26.69
C ALA A 101 -26.79 19.93 -26.97
N ALA A 102 -26.01 19.09 -26.27
CA ALA A 102 -26.10 17.63 -26.38
C ALA A 102 -27.46 17.08 -25.91
N ALA A 103 -28.04 17.71 -24.89
CA ALA A 103 -29.36 17.35 -24.35
C ALA A 103 -30.54 18.03 -25.07
N GLU A 104 -30.28 18.81 -26.12
CA GLU A 104 -31.26 19.59 -26.87
C GLU A 104 -32.08 20.56 -25.98
N LEU A 105 -31.42 21.17 -25.00
CA LEU A 105 -31.97 22.09 -24.04
C LEU A 105 -31.57 23.53 -24.31
N ASP A 106 -32.51 24.49 -24.13
CA ASP A 106 -32.15 25.89 -24.05
C ASP A 106 -31.36 26.16 -22.74
N VAL A 107 -30.21 26.80 -22.84
CA VAL A 107 -29.36 27.18 -21.69
C VAL A 107 -30.09 28.04 -20.64
N LYS A 108 -31.20 28.68 -21.01
CA LYS A 108 -32.02 29.57 -20.18
C LYS A 108 -33.16 28.85 -19.49
N VAL A 109 -33.43 27.57 -19.76
CA VAL A 109 -34.49 26.80 -19.09
C VAL A 109 -34.30 26.87 -17.57
N LYS A 110 -35.39 27.07 -16.85
CA LYS A 110 -35.38 27.05 -15.38
C LYS A 110 -35.32 25.60 -14.87
N PRO A 111 -34.44 25.25 -13.94
CA PRO A 111 -34.30 23.87 -13.41
C PRO A 111 -35.62 23.26 -12.97
N LYS A 112 -36.47 24.03 -12.22
CA LYS A 112 -37.76 23.57 -11.71
C LYS A 112 -38.83 23.31 -12.79
N GLN A 113 -38.63 23.82 -13.99
CA GLN A 113 -39.63 23.73 -15.08
C GLN A 113 -39.25 22.64 -16.11
N MET A 114 -38.21 21.88 -15.86
CA MET A 114 -37.80 20.80 -16.76
C MET A 114 -38.76 19.63 -16.73
N SER A 115 -39.15 19.14 -17.90
CA SER A 115 -39.92 17.93 -18.05
C SER A 115 -39.11 16.67 -17.69
N PRO A 116 -39.78 15.55 -17.34
CA PRO A 116 -39.06 14.27 -17.10
C PRO A 116 -38.18 13.86 -18.25
N ASP A 117 -38.59 14.08 -19.49
CA ASP A 117 -37.79 13.73 -20.69
C ASP A 117 -36.57 14.64 -20.83
N GLN A 118 -36.68 15.90 -20.53
CA GLN A 118 -35.56 16.85 -20.49
C GLN A 118 -34.55 16.49 -19.40
N ILE A 119 -35.01 16.02 -18.24
CA ILE A 119 -34.11 15.56 -17.16
C ILE A 119 -33.37 14.30 -17.57
N ARG A 120 -34.03 13.35 -18.23
CA ARG A 120 -33.37 12.14 -18.78
C ARG A 120 -32.36 12.52 -19.82
N ALA A 121 -32.69 13.38 -20.78
CA ALA A 121 -31.77 13.84 -21.83
C ALA A 121 -30.52 14.51 -21.23
N LEU A 122 -30.70 15.31 -20.16
CA LEU A 122 -29.58 15.91 -19.45
C LEU A 122 -28.69 14.87 -18.75
N LEU A 123 -29.31 13.86 -18.13
CA LEU A 123 -28.58 12.75 -17.49
C LEU A 123 -27.77 11.94 -18.51
N GLU A 124 -28.37 11.59 -19.65
CA GLU A 124 -27.69 10.91 -20.76
C GLU A 124 -26.50 11.74 -21.29
N ALA A 125 -26.66 13.07 -21.39
CA ALA A 125 -25.56 13.96 -21.73
C ALA A 125 -24.46 14.00 -20.65
N PHE A 126 -24.82 13.94 -19.37
CA PHE A 126 -23.87 13.83 -18.26
C PHE A 126 -23.07 12.53 -18.32
N GLN A 127 -23.69 11.42 -18.68
CA GLN A 127 -23.06 10.10 -18.79
C GLN A 127 -22.29 9.91 -20.10
N GLY A 128 -22.37 10.89 -21.01
CA GLY A 128 -21.67 10.83 -22.30
C GLY A 128 -22.40 10.00 -23.37
N GLU A 129 -23.65 9.61 -23.12
CA GLU A 129 -24.50 8.88 -24.06
C GLU A 129 -25.04 9.80 -25.16
N ARG A 130 -25.25 11.08 -24.84
CA ARG A 130 -25.55 12.12 -25.84
C ARG A 130 -24.31 12.90 -26.18
N LEU A 131 -24.12 13.09 -27.50
CA LEU A 131 -22.91 13.63 -28.07
C LEU A 131 -23.07 15.10 -28.48
N PHE A 132 -22.04 15.89 -28.26
CA PHE A 132 -21.88 17.21 -28.81
C PHE A 132 -20.83 17.16 -29.94
N ASN A 133 -21.19 17.51 -31.17
CA ASN A 133 -20.31 17.40 -32.36
C ASN A 133 -19.68 15.98 -32.49
N GLY A 134 -20.47 14.95 -32.31
CA GLY A 134 -20.06 13.55 -32.44
C GLY A 134 -19.14 13.01 -31.33
N LYS A 135 -18.98 13.73 -30.23
CA LYS A 135 -18.16 13.32 -29.07
C LYS A 135 -18.87 13.60 -27.75
N PRO A 136 -18.60 12.79 -26.70
CA PRO A 136 -19.02 13.12 -25.34
C PRO A 136 -18.48 14.48 -24.89
N VAL A 137 -19.25 15.22 -24.12
CA VAL A 137 -18.81 16.51 -23.56
C VAL A 137 -17.69 16.26 -22.55
N LYS A 138 -16.57 16.92 -22.75
CA LYS A 138 -15.40 16.77 -21.86
C LYS A 138 -15.61 17.55 -20.55
N LEU A 139 -15.73 16.85 -19.45
CA LEU A 139 -15.76 17.41 -18.10
C LEU A 139 -14.37 17.40 -17.47
N LEU A 140 -14.12 18.30 -16.52
CA LEU A 140 -12.92 18.29 -15.70
C LEU A 140 -13.07 17.24 -14.59
N ASN A 141 -11.98 16.60 -14.23
CA ASN A 141 -12.00 15.68 -13.08
C ASN A 141 -12.39 16.40 -11.80
N PRO A 142 -13.14 15.73 -10.90
CA PRO A 142 -13.45 16.31 -9.58
C PRO A 142 -12.16 16.49 -8.76
N PRO A 143 -12.15 17.42 -7.79
CA PRO A 143 -11.03 17.59 -6.88
C PRO A 143 -10.86 16.35 -5.98
N THR A 144 -9.65 16.09 -5.51
CA THR A 144 -9.29 14.89 -4.71
C THR A 144 -9.02 15.18 -3.24
N ASN A 145 -9.14 16.45 -2.81
CA ASN A 145 -8.97 16.89 -1.42
C ASN A 145 -10.09 16.40 -0.48
N CYS A 146 -11.10 15.75 -1.03
CA CYS A 146 -12.15 15.04 -0.29
C CYS A 146 -11.73 13.62 0.17
N LEU A 147 -10.58 13.12 -0.27
CA LEU A 147 -10.07 11.79 0.10
C LEU A 147 -9.26 11.86 1.40
N SER A 148 -9.38 10.83 2.21
CA SER A 148 -8.61 10.67 3.45
C SER A 148 -7.78 9.39 3.41
N PRO A 149 -6.67 9.37 2.66
CA PRO A 149 -5.75 8.23 2.68
C PRO A 149 -5.13 8.06 4.08
N ILE A 150 -4.64 6.86 4.35
CA ILE A 150 -3.88 6.56 5.57
C ILE A 150 -2.44 7.05 5.42
N GLU A 151 -1.90 6.96 4.22
CA GLU A 151 -0.52 7.18 3.79
C GLU A 151 0.40 5.97 4.09
N GLU A 152 1.31 5.69 3.16
CA GLU A 152 2.15 4.48 3.19
C GLU A 152 2.96 4.30 4.49
N MET A 153 3.54 5.39 5.02
CA MET A 153 4.32 5.34 6.26
C MET A 153 3.45 4.99 7.47
N LEU A 154 2.21 5.44 7.51
CA LEU A 154 1.28 5.16 8.59
C LEU A 154 0.73 3.74 8.49
N ILE A 155 0.47 3.23 7.27
CA ILE A 155 0.12 1.82 7.05
C ILE A 155 1.24 0.92 7.53
N LYS A 156 2.49 1.24 7.18
CA LYS A 156 3.65 0.47 7.64
C LYS A 156 3.75 0.42 9.16
N LYS A 157 3.61 1.55 9.84
CA LYS A 157 3.60 1.62 11.31
C LYS A 157 2.44 0.82 11.91
N GLY A 158 1.24 0.92 11.34
CA GLY A 158 0.05 0.19 11.79
C GLY A 158 0.22 -1.32 11.67
N LEU A 159 0.74 -1.81 10.55
CA LEU A 159 1.03 -3.22 10.33
C LEU A 159 2.11 -3.73 11.30
N SER A 160 3.22 -3.01 11.42
CA SER A 160 4.34 -3.43 12.28
C SER A 160 4.02 -3.44 13.78
N LYS A 161 3.00 -2.69 14.22
CA LYS A 161 2.57 -2.72 15.63
C LYS A 161 1.75 -3.98 15.98
N THR A 162 1.15 -4.62 14.98
CA THR A 162 0.20 -5.73 15.19
C THR A 162 0.69 -7.07 14.68
N ILE A 163 1.64 -7.07 13.75
CA ILE A 163 2.12 -8.28 13.09
C ILE A 163 3.65 -8.22 13.04
N ASP A 164 4.30 -9.20 13.66
CA ASP A 164 5.74 -9.38 13.50
C ASP A 164 6.08 -9.78 12.06
N SER A 165 7.08 -9.12 11.47
CA SER A 165 7.45 -9.39 10.09
C SER A 165 8.92 -9.05 9.82
N ARG A 166 9.54 -9.79 8.93
CA ARG A 166 10.94 -9.57 8.49
C ARG A 166 11.03 -8.63 7.30
N TYR A 167 9.94 -8.42 6.60
CA TYR A 167 9.85 -7.51 5.46
C TYR A 167 8.48 -6.84 5.43
N ALA A 168 8.49 -5.54 5.18
CA ALA A 168 7.28 -4.75 5.02
C ALA A 168 7.46 -3.75 3.88
N THR A 169 6.50 -3.71 2.98
CA THR A 169 6.40 -2.70 1.91
C THR A 169 4.99 -2.16 1.86
N THR A 170 4.87 -0.88 1.65
CA THR A 170 3.59 -0.17 1.60
C THR A 170 3.61 0.82 0.46
N MET A 171 2.45 1.19 -0.04
CA MET A 171 2.31 2.13 -1.14
C MET A 171 0.97 2.84 -1.07
N THR A 172 0.98 4.13 -1.31
CA THR A 172 -0.19 4.95 -1.60
C THR A 172 -0.15 5.35 -3.07
N ARG A 173 -1.14 4.89 -3.85
CA ARG A 173 -1.25 5.22 -5.27
C ARG A 173 -1.71 6.66 -5.44
N ALA A 174 -1.44 7.27 -6.58
CA ALA A 174 -2.01 8.56 -6.92
C ALA A 174 -3.55 8.48 -6.94
N PRO A 175 -4.26 9.55 -6.52
CA PRO A 175 -5.71 9.60 -6.65
C PRO A 175 -6.16 9.44 -8.10
N ASN A 176 -7.29 8.76 -8.29
CA ASN A 176 -7.91 8.56 -9.59
C ASN A 176 -9.42 8.80 -9.49
N VAL A 177 -10.13 8.74 -10.60
CA VAL A 177 -11.57 8.98 -10.68
C VAL A 177 -12.22 7.81 -11.42
N SER A 178 -13.30 7.27 -10.84
CA SER A 178 -14.14 6.27 -11.47
C SER A 178 -15.60 6.73 -11.43
N GLN A 179 -16.25 6.76 -12.59
CA GLN A 179 -17.64 7.21 -12.72
C GLN A 179 -17.89 8.54 -11.99
N GLY A 180 -16.98 9.50 -12.13
CA GLY A 180 -17.07 10.81 -11.49
C GLY A 180 -16.78 10.85 -9.99
N ASN A 181 -16.47 9.71 -9.37
CA ASN A 181 -16.14 9.63 -7.96
C ASN A 181 -14.62 9.50 -7.76
N PRO A 182 -14.00 10.43 -7.02
CA PRO A 182 -12.59 10.30 -6.66
C PRO A 182 -12.35 9.07 -5.79
N TYR A 183 -11.25 8.38 -6.04
CA TYR A 183 -10.80 7.29 -5.20
C TYR A 183 -9.27 7.21 -5.14
N GLN A 184 -8.77 6.55 -4.12
CA GLN A 184 -7.34 6.31 -3.92
C GLN A 184 -7.12 4.93 -3.33
N VAL A 185 -6.19 4.19 -3.91
CA VAL A 185 -5.81 2.85 -3.47
C VAL A 185 -4.53 2.92 -2.66
N GLU A 186 -4.55 2.24 -1.53
CA GLU A 186 -3.38 2.06 -0.67
C GLU A 186 -3.21 0.57 -0.37
N VAL A 187 -1.98 0.12 -0.37
CA VAL A 187 -1.65 -1.29 -0.17
C VAL A 187 -0.47 -1.46 0.77
N GLY A 188 -0.47 -2.59 1.46
CA GLY A 188 0.65 -3.04 2.28
C GLY A 188 0.86 -4.53 2.12
N LEU A 189 2.11 -4.95 2.10
CA LEU A 189 2.50 -6.35 2.12
C LEU A 189 3.59 -6.53 3.18
N ILE A 190 3.35 -7.46 4.08
CA ILE A 190 4.33 -7.91 5.06
C ILE A 190 4.64 -9.37 4.84
N PHE A 191 5.87 -9.79 5.15
CA PHE A 191 6.34 -11.15 4.91
C PHE A 191 7.30 -11.63 6.01
N GLY A 192 7.17 -12.90 6.40
CA GLY A 192 7.99 -13.54 7.40
C GLY A 192 7.47 -13.33 8.83
N GLY A 193 8.36 -13.35 9.84
CA GLY A 193 7.97 -13.38 11.26
C GLY A 193 7.36 -14.72 11.66
N ASP A 194 6.36 -14.68 12.53
CA ASP A 194 5.69 -15.87 13.06
C ASP A 194 4.51 -16.36 12.18
N MET A 195 4.34 -15.77 11.00
CA MET A 195 3.26 -16.16 10.08
C MET A 195 3.51 -17.54 9.49
N ALA A 196 2.45 -18.38 9.46
CA ALA A 196 2.52 -19.74 8.93
C ALA A 196 2.76 -19.77 7.41
N ALA A 197 3.73 -20.58 6.98
CA ALA A 197 4.13 -20.66 5.57
C ALA A 197 3.18 -21.52 4.71
N ASP A 198 2.43 -22.43 5.32
CA ASP A 198 1.53 -23.39 4.69
C ASP A 198 0.08 -22.92 4.60
N LYS A 199 -0.24 -21.80 5.22
CA LYS A 199 -1.60 -21.24 5.23
C LYS A 199 -1.80 -20.17 4.14
N PRO A 200 -3.05 -19.94 3.71
CA PRO A 200 -3.38 -18.78 2.89
C PRO A 200 -2.94 -17.49 3.57
N VAL A 201 -2.42 -16.54 2.78
CA VAL A 201 -2.05 -15.22 3.30
C VAL A 201 -3.24 -14.53 3.94
N GLU A 202 -2.99 -13.77 5.02
CA GLU A 202 -4.03 -12.97 5.65
C GLU A 202 -4.36 -11.78 4.74
N VAL A 203 -5.62 -11.67 4.32
CA VAL A 203 -6.10 -10.54 3.49
C VAL A 203 -6.87 -9.55 4.35
N LEU A 204 -6.29 -8.37 4.55
CA LEU A 204 -6.83 -7.28 5.34
C LEU A 204 -7.45 -6.23 4.39
N ARG A 205 -8.77 -6.13 4.39
CA ARG A 205 -9.52 -5.29 3.46
C ARG A 205 -10.18 -4.13 4.20
N PHE A 206 -10.10 -2.95 3.62
CA PHE A 206 -10.66 -1.72 4.21
C PHE A 206 -11.28 -0.82 3.16
N ALA A 207 -12.35 -0.14 3.55
CA ALA A 207 -12.94 0.96 2.80
C ALA A 207 -13.13 2.16 3.73
N ASN A 208 -12.59 3.33 3.38
CA ASN A 208 -12.62 4.54 4.22
C ASN A 208 -12.25 4.24 5.68
N ARG A 209 -11.16 3.48 5.91
CA ARG A 209 -10.65 3.04 7.22
C ARG A 209 -11.55 2.07 7.99
N VAL A 210 -12.63 1.56 7.38
CA VAL A 210 -13.52 0.57 7.99
C VAL A 210 -13.09 -0.83 7.56
N PRO A 211 -12.88 -1.77 8.50
CA PRO A 211 -12.58 -3.16 8.20
C PRO A 211 -13.72 -3.88 7.48
N LEU A 212 -13.42 -4.64 6.44
CA LEU A 212 -14.38 -5.49 5.72
C LEU A 212 -14.19 -6.94 6.16
N MET A 213 -15.00 -7.38 7.13
CA MET A 213 -14.81 -8.66 7.84
C MET A 213 -15.42 -9.86 7.11
N TYR A 214 -16.48 -9.64 6.34
CA TYR A 214 -17.32 -10.70 5.78
C TYR A 214 -17.19 -10.76 4.26
N GLN A 215 -17.78 -11.79 3.64
CA GLN A 215 -17.89 -11.97 2.18
C GLN A 215 -16.56 -11.78 1.42
N GLN A 216 -15.46 -12.32 1.95
CA GLN A 216 -14.12 -12.11 1.38
C GLN A 216 -14.05 -12.50 -0.11
N GLY A 217 -14.58 -13.64 -0.51
CA GLY A 217 -14.53 -14.14 -1.91
C GLY A 217 -15.36 -13.30 -2.90
N GLY A 218 -16.40 -12.60 -2.44
CA GLY A 218 -17.23 -11.72 -3.27
C GLY A 218 -16.69 -10.30 -3.44
N CYS A 219 -15.64 -9.95 -2.69
CA CYS A 219 -15.13 -8.58 -2.65
C CYS A 219 -14.15 -8.29 -3.80
N LEU A 220 -14.35 -7.18 -4.50
CA LEU A 220 -13.46 -6.68 -5.55
C LEU A 220 -11.98 -6.66 -5.12
N LEU A 221 -11.67 -6.23 -3.89
CA LEU A 221 -10.30 -6.14 -3.39
C LEU A 221 -9.64 -7.52 -3.31
N THR A 222 -10.39 -8.55 -2.91
CA THR A 222 -9.89 -9.93 -2.89
C THR A 222 -9.70 -10.46 -4.31
N LYS A 223 -10.68 -10.25 -5.20
CA LYS A 223 -10.58 -10.66 -6.61
C LYS A 223 -9.35 -10.05 -7.29
N ALA A 224 -9.03 -8.79 -6.99
CA ALA A 224 -7.84 -8.14 -7.52
C ALA A 224 -6.54 -8.83 -7.04
N ILE A 225 -6.46 -9.21 -5.76
CA ILE A 225 -5.32 -9.98 -5.22
C ILE A 225 -5.24 -11.36 -5.89
N GLU A 226 -6.35 -12.05 -6.04
CA GLU A 226 -6.43 -13.40 -6.64
C GLU A 226 -6.08 -13.42 -8.13
N SER A 227 -6.25 -12.29 -8.83
CA SER A 227 -5.94 -12.15 -10.26
C SER A 227 -4.44 -12.05 -10.57
N VAL A 228 -3.60 -11.89 -9.56
CA VAL A 228 -2.15 -11.79 -9.70
C VAL A 228 -1.51 -13.17 -9.56
N ASP A 229 -0.60 -13.55 -10.47
CA ASP A 229 0.21 -14.76 -10.32
C ASP A 229 1.35 -14.52 -9.30
N TRP A 230 1.08 -14.84 -8.05
CA TRP A 230 1.99 -14.64 -6.93
C TRP A 230 3.20 -15.59 -6.90
N ARG A 231 3.16 -16.69 -7.68
CA ARG A 231 4.28 -17.64 -7.80
C ARG A 231 5.54 -16.95 -8.31
N GLN A 232 5.36 -15.97 -9.22
CA GLN A 232 6.46 -15.16 -9.74
C GLN A 232 7.16 -14.31 -8.65
N TYR A 233 6.48 -14.10 -7.53
CA TYR A 233 6.96 -13.27 -6.43
C TYR A 233 7.34 -14.04 -5.17
N GLY A 234 7.31 -15.41 -5.25
CA GLY A 234 7.78 -16.27 -4.18
C GLY A 234 6.73 -16.67 -3.15
N LEU A 235 5.44 -16.51 -3.46
CA LEU A 235 4.33 -17.09 -2.70
C LEU A 235 3.77 -18.30 -3.49
N ASP A 236 3.31 -19.32 -2.78
CA ASP A 236 2.67 -20.47 -3.39
C ASP A 236 1.22 -20.14 -3.80
N GLN A 237 0.78 -20.63 -4.96
CA GLN A 237 -0.58 -20.36 -5.47
C GLN A 237 -0.99 -21.45 -6.43
N ALA A 238 -2.01 -22.23 -6.07
CA ALA A 238 -2.50 -23.33 -6.88
C ALA A 238 -3.03 -22.81 -8.23
N GLY A 239 -2.48 -23.33 -9.33
CA GLY A 239 -2.88 -22.91 -10.68
C GLY A 239 -2.63 -21.42 -11.02
N GLY A 240 -1.90 -20.67 -10.19
CA GLY A 240 -1.65 -19.24 -10.40
C GLY A 240 -2.85 -18.33 -10.17
N LYS A 241 -3.89 -18.81 -9.50
CA LYS A 241 -5.13 -18.09 -9.20
C LYS A 241 -5.56 -18.33 -7.76
N GLY A 242 -6.45 -17.48 -7.24
CA GLY A 242 -6.92 -17.51 -5.87
C GLY A 242 -5.96 -16.84 -4.88
N VAL A 243 -6.32 -16.88 -3.61
CA VAL A 243 -5.49 -16.31 -2.54
C VAL A 243 -4.20 -17.12 -2.41
N PRO A 244 -3.01 -16.49 -2.51
CA PRO A 244 -1.74 -17.21 -2.38
C PRO A 244 -1.54 -17.76 -0.97
N LYS A 245 -0.63 -18.74 -0.83
CA LYS A 245 -0.18 -19.29 0.44
C LYS A 245 1.23 -18.80 0.74
N GLY A 246 1.52 -18.61 2.02
CA GLY A 246 2.84 -18.21 2.49
C GLY A 246 2.77 -17.37 3.76
N PRO A 247 3.93 -17.12 4.39
CA PRO A 247 4.02 -16.36 5.63
C PRO A 247 3.90 -14.85 5.34
N ALA A 248 2.72 -14.43 4.89
CA ALA A 248 2.48 -13.04 4.48
C ALA A 248 1.10 -12.55 4.90
N ALA A 249 0.96 -11.24 4.98
CA ALA A 249 -0.34 -10.57 5.02
C ALA A 249 -0.37 -9.43 3.99
N ILE A 250 -1.51 -9.27 3.34
CA ILE A 250 -1.75 -8.25 2.32
C ILE A 250 -2.87 -7.35 2.80
N LEU A 251 -2.58 -6.06 2.90
CA LEU A 251 -3.54 -5.01 3.22
C LEU A 251 -3.94 -4.29 1.94
N VAL A 252 -5.24 -4.08 1.76
CA VAL A 252 -5.78 -3.20 0.73
C VAL A 252 -6.79 -2.25 1.35
N HIS A 253 -6.59 -0.97 1.14
CA HIS A 253 -7.46 0.11 1.55
C HIS A 253 -7.93 0.90 0.34
N LEU A 254 -9.23 1.13 0.24
CA LEU A 254 -9.85 2.04 -0.72
C LEU A 254 -10.39 3.26 0.01
N ALA A 255 -9.87 4.44 -0.28
CA ALA A 255 -10.48 5.71 0.08
C ALA A 255 -11.31 6.22 -1.10
N SER A 256 -12.59 6.51 -0.91
CA SER A 256 -13.47 7.04 -1.96
C SER A 256 -14.63 7.81 -1.37
N THR A 257 -15.13 8.79 -2.12
CA THR A 257 -16.35 9.53 -1.77
C THR A 257 -17.61 8.70 -1.93
N ASN A 258 -17.59 7.71 -2.83
CA ASN A 258 -18.72 6.82 -3.09
C ASN A 258 -18.20 5.38 -3.23
N VAL A 259 -18.22 4.65 -2.12
CA VAL A 259 -17.86 3.23 -2.10
C VAL A 259 -19.10 2.40 -2.42
N GLN A 260 -19.05 1.69 -3.54
CA GLN A 260 -20.11 0.77 -3.93
C GLN A 260 -19.93 -0.57 -3.22
N PHE A 261 -20.92 -0.96 -2.41
CA PHE A 261 -20.92 -2.23 -1.69
C PHE A 261 -21.87 -3.23 -2.36
N THR A 262 -21.60 -4.52 -2.15
CA THR A 262 -22.47 -5.61 -2.66
C THR A 262 -23.78 -5.71 -1.90
N SER A 263 -23.85 -5.17 -0.66
CA SER A 263 -25.01 -5.23 0.23
C SER A 263 -25.04 -4.02 1.16
N GLU A 264 -26.19 -3.76 1.75
CA GLU A 264 -26.39 -2.70 2.76
C GLU A 264 -25.51 -2.89 4.02
N ALA A 265 -25.11 -4.15 4.32
CA ALA A 265 -24.22 -4.47 5.44
C ALA A 265 -22.78 -3.98 5.25
N LYS A 266 -22.41 -3.46 4.06
CA LYS A 266 -21.08 -2.92 3.72
C LYS A 266 -19.93 -3.90 3.95
N GLU A 267 -20.15 -5.17 3.63
CA GLU A 267 -19.21 -6.25 3.93
C GLU A 267 -18.17 -6.50 2.82
N ALA A 268 -18.55 -6.21 1.58
CA ALA A 268 -17.73 -6.41 0.40
C ALA A 268 -17.96 -5.30 -0.63
N LEU A 269 -16.93 -4.98 -1.39
CA LEU A 269 -17.03 -4.01 -2.48
C LEU A 269 -17.56 -4.66 -3.74
N ALA A 270 -18.50 -3.97 -4.40
CA ALA A 270 -19.03 -4.36 -5.70
C ALA A 270 -17.96 -4.24 -6.80
N ASP A 271 -18.17 -4.96 -7.88
CA ASP A 271 -17.25 -4.98 -9.00
C ASP A 271 -17.19 -3.60 -9.69
N ASN A 272 -15.96 -3.09 -9.86
CA ASN A 272 -15.62 -1.86 -10.58
C ASN A 272 -14.29 -2.09 -11.29
N GLY A 273 -14.31 -2.12 -12.63
CA GLY A 273 -13.15 -2.47 -13.44
C GLY A 273 -11.95 -1.53 -13.26
N GLU A 274 -12.19 -0.22 -13.10
CA GLU A 274 -11.13 0.79 -12.95
C GLU A 274 -10.44 0.64 -11.58
N VAL A 275 -11.22 0.49 -10.51
CA VAL A 275 -10.70 0.27 -9.16
C VAL A 275 -9.96 -1.07 -9.08
N MET A 276 -10.53 -2.13 -9.68
CA MET A 276 -9.90 -3.46 -9.72
C MET A 276 -8.54 -3.43 -10.40
N GLU A 277 -8.44 -2.77 -11.54
CA GLU A 277 -7.18 -2.67 -12.28
C GLU A 277 -6.14 -1.84 -11.53
N GLU A 278 -6.55 -0.78 -10.84
CA GLU A 278 -5.64 0.03 -10.02
C GLU A 278 -5.11 -0.75 -8.81
N VAL A 279 -5.97 -1.52 -8.12
CA VAL A 279 -5.54 -2.43 -7.05
C VAL A 279 -4.60 -3.49 -7.61
N ARG A 280 -4.91 -4.09 -8.77
CA ARG A 280 -4.06 -5.08 -9.42
C ARG A 280 -2.67 -4.53 -9.75
N LYS A 281 -2.57 -3.31 -10.31
CA LYS A 281 -1.28 -2.64 -10.56
C LYS A 281 -0.47 -2.47 -9.28
N ALA A 282 -1.11 -2.04 -8.19
CA ALA A 282 -0.47 -1.91 -6.90
C ALA A 282 0.05 -3.26 -6.38
N MET A 283 -0.72 -4.35 -6.53
CA MET A 283 -0.31 -5.70 -6.14
C MET A 283 0.90 -6.19 -6.93
N LEU A 284 0.94 -5.95 -8.24
CA LEU A 284 2.09 -6.29 -9.08
C LEU A 284 3.37 -5.59 -8.60
N GLU A 285 3.26 -4.34 -8.17
CA GLU A 285 4.40 -3.58 -7.66
C GLU A 285 4.86 -4.09 -6.29
N MET A 286 3.92 -4.40 -5.37
CA MET A 286 4.24 -5.07 -4.11
C MET A 286 4.94 -6.41 -4.33
N GLY A 287 4.45 -7.21 -5.28
CA GLY A 287 5.05 -8.49 -5.67
C GLY A 287 6.50 -8.33 -6.14
N ARG A 288 6.79 -7.36 -7.00
CA ARG A 288 8.15 -7.05 -7.44
C ARG A 288 9.06 -6.69 -6.26
N GLY A 289 8.57 -5.92 -5.30
CA GLY A 289 9.28 -5.59 -4.07
C GLY A 289 9.62 -6.83 -3.25
N LEU A 290 8.64 -7.71 -3.03
CA LEU A 290 8.83 -8.98 -2.31
C LEU A 290 9.85 -9.87 -3.00
N ARG A 291 9.75 -10.07 -4.31
CA ARG A 291 10.70 -10.86 -5.10
C ARG A 291 12.13 -10.35 -4.93
N LYS A 292 12.34 -9.05 -5.08
CA LYS A 292 13.66 -8.42 -4.88
C LYS A 292 14.23 -8.69 -3.48
N HIS A 293 13.38 -8.64 -2.45
CA HIS A 293 13.78 -8.97 -1.07
C HIS A 293 14.20 -10.44 -0.93
N LEU A 294 13.39 -11.37 -1.46
CA LEU A 294 13.65 -12.80 -1.38
C LEU A 294 14.92 -13.20 -2.17
N GLU A 295 15.11 -12.64 -3.37
CA GLU A 295 16.33 -12.85 -4.17
C GLU A 295 17.58 -12.35 -3.44
N LYS A 296 17.50 -11.16 -2.81
CA LYS A 296 18.61 -10.63 -2.00
C LYS A 296 18.93 -11.56 -0.83
N LYS A 297 17.92 -12.04 -0.10
CA LYS A 297 18.08 -12.99 1.01
C LYS A 297 18.71 -14.30 0.55
N LYS A 298 18.21 -14.87 -0.57
CA LYS A 298 18.76 -16.11 -1.17
C LYS A 298 20.21 -15.93 -1.58
N LYS A 299 20.55 -14.79 -2.18
CA LYS A 299 21.93 -14.47 -2.56
C LYS A 299 22.85 -14.36 -1.34
N MET A 300 22.38 -13.69 -0.28
CA MET A 300 23.14 -13.59 0.98
C MET A 300 23.36 -14.96 1.63
N ALA A 301 22.33 -15.81 1.68
CA ALA A 301 22.45 -17.17 2.22
C ALA A 301 23.49 -18.00 1.45
N LYS A 302 23.42 -18.01 0.10
CA LYS A 302 24.43 -18.69 -0.74
C LYS A 302 25.84 -18.14 -0.56
N THR A 303 25.97 -16.83 -0.36
CA THR A 303 27.29 -16.21 -0.13
C THR A 303 27.83 -16.63 1.23
N LYS A 304 26.97 -16.70 2.26
CA LYS A 304 27.35 -17.16 3.60
C LYS A 304 27.79 -18.64 3.57
N GLU A 305 26.98 -19.50 2.96
CA GLU A 305 27.30 -20.92 2.79
C GLU A 305 28.66 -21.14 2.06
N LYS A 306 28.87 -20.40 0.96
CA LYS A 306 30.14 -20.41 0.25
C LYS A 306 31.32 -19.98 1.14
N PHE A 307 31.11 -18.93 1.95
CA PHE A 307 32.12 -18.43 2.86
C PHE A 307 32.46 -19.47 3.94
N GLU A 308 31.47 -20.07 4.56
CA GLU A 308 31.66 -21.13 5.58
C GLU A 308 32.45 -22.31 4.99
N LEU A 309 32.07 -22.79 3.81
CA LEU A 309 32.76 -23.89 3.12
C LEU A 309 34.25 -23.57 2.82
N ILE A 310 34.53 -22.36 2.32
CA ILE A 310 35.87 -21.91 2.02
C ILE A 310 36.71 -21.78 3.31
N ASN A 311 36.10 -21.25 4.36
CA ASN A 311 36.73 -21.02 5.66
C ASN A 311 37.06 -22.33 6.40
N ASP A 312 36.33 -23.39 6.11
CA ASP A 312 36.66 -24.75 6.66
C ASP A 312 37.70 -25.49 5.83
N ILE A 313 37.55 -25.47 4.51
CA ILE A 313 38.42 -26.30 3.62
C ILE A 313 39.79 -25.67 3.42
N LEU A 314 39.89 -24.36 3.17
CA LEU A 314 41.14 -23.72 2.80
C LEU A 314 42.22 -23.79 3.93
N PRO A 315 41.87 -23.53 5.22
CA PRO A 315 42.83 -23.71 6.31
C PRO A 315 43.26 -25.15 6.51
N ALA A 316 42.35 -26.12 6.32
CA ALA A 316 42.69 -27.53 6.43
C ALA A 316 43.70 -27.97 5.36
N ILE A 317 43.49 -27.53 4.11
CA ILE A 317 44.45 -27.75 3.01
C ILE A 317 45.80 -27.09 3.32
N ALA A 318 45.78 -25.80 3.71
CA ALA A 318 46.99 -25.05 4.00
C ALA A 318 47.79 -25.66 5.15
N LYS A 319 47.12 -26.10 6.22
CA LYS A 319 47.76 -26.80 7.34
C LYS A 319 48.44 -28.12 6.90
N LYS A 320 47.73 -28.91 6.09
CA LYS A 320 48.26 -30.17 5.59
C LYS A 320 49.46 -29.95 4.66
N SER A 321 49.38 -28.99 3.75
CA SER A 321 50.46 -28.61 2.84
C SER A 321 51.67 -28.06 3.60
N ALA A 322 51.47 -27.21 4.59
CA ALA A 322 52.53 -26.67 5.44
C ALA A 322 53.27 -27.78 6.19
N GLN A 323 52.55 -28.77 6.71
CA GLN A 323 53.12 -29.95 7.37
C GLN A 323 54.00 -30.81 6.41
N ILE A 324 53.52 -31.02 5.16
CA ILE A 324 54.25 -31.82 4.16
C ILE A 324 55.53 -31.09 3.69
N LEU A 325 55.46 -29.77 3.58
CA LEU A 325 56.53 -28.93 3.04
C LEU A 325 57.50 -28.41 4.12
N ASP A 326 57.22 -28.72 5.39
CA ASP A 326 57.93 -28.19 6.55
C ASP A 326 58.06 -26.66 6.53
N ARG A 327 56.92 -25.99 6.30
CA ARG A 327 56.84 -24.53 6.21
C ARG A 327 55.75 -23.99 7.14
N PRO A 328 55.80 -22.71 7.56
CA PRO A 328 54.76 -22.09 8.34
C PRO A 328 53.44 -21.98 7.55
N ILE A 329 52.30 -22.06 8.24
CA ILE A 329 50.98 -21.92 7.64
C ILE A 329 50.84 -20.48 7.09
N PRO A 330 50.52 -20.30 5.79
CA PRO A 330 50.35 -18.97 5.21
C PRO A 330 49.12 -18.26 5.72
N ASN A 331 49.15 -16.92 5.75
CA ASN A 331 47.94 -16.13 6.00
C ASN A 331 46.96 -16.24 4.82
N LEU A 332 45.79 -16.80 5.09
CA LEU A 332 44.79 -17.11 4.06
C LEU A 332 43.76 -15.99 3.87
N ALA A 333 43.73 -14.94 4.71
CA ALA A 333 42.71 -13.89 4.69
C ALA A 333 42.57 -13.25 3.31
N GLY A 334 43.69 -12.84 2.67
CA GLY A 334 43.66 -12.26 1.34
C GLY A 334 43.18 -13.22 0.25
N SER A 335 43.54 -14.52 0.35
CA SER A 335 43.09 -15.54 -0.61
C SER A 335 41.59 -15.81 -0.49
N ILE A 336 41.06 -15.97 0.74
CA ILE A 336 39.65 -16.16 1.01
C ILE A 336 38.85 -14.97 0.46
N THR A 337 39.32 -13.76 0.67
CA THR A 337 38.65 -12.55 0.21
C THR A 337 38.61 -12.43 -1.31
N LYS A 338 39.68 -12.78 -2.00
CA LYS A 338 39.73 -12.87 -3.47
C LYS A 338 38.69 -13.87 -4.01
N ILE A 339 38.62 -15.08 -3.43
CA ILE A 339 37.69 -16.13 -3.83
C ILE A 339 36.24 -15.68 -3.59
N MET A 340 36.00 -14.93 -2.52
CA MET A 340 34.69 -14.40 -2.20
C MET A 340 34.30 -13.16 -3.01
N SER A 341 35.24 -12.57 -3.77
CA SER A 341 35.06 -11.28 -4.45
C SER A 341 34.53 -10.21 -3.47
N ALA A 342 35.17 -10.11 -2.32
CA ALA A 342 34.74 -9.25 -1.22
C ALA A 342 35.63 -7.99 -1.11
N VAL A 343 35.26 -7.10 -0.21
CA VAL A 343 36.07 -5.96 0.19
C VAL A 343 36.50 -6.16 1.62
N ILE A 344 37.79 -6.02 1.88
CA ILE A 344 38.36 -6.04 3.24
C ILE A 344 38.62 -4.60 3.66
N CYS A 345 38.29 -4.29 4.88
CA CYS A 345 38.71 -3.09 5.57
C CYS A 345 39.59 -3.53 6.75
N GLU A 346 40.84 -3.14 6.73
CA GLU A 346 41.76 -3.32 7.83
C GLU A 346 41.94 -1.97 8.50
N SER A 347 41.82 -1.92 9.82
CA SER A 347 42.08 -0.72 10.60
C SER A 347 43.20 -1.03 11.59
N ASP A 348 44.17 -0.15 11.67
CA ASP A 348 45.23 -0.17 12.65
C ASP A 348 45.25 1.17 13.39
N THR A 349 45.50 1.15 14.70
CA THR A 349 45.49 2.32 15.56
C THR A 349 46.75 2.39 16.38
N GLU A 350 47.52 3.46 16.20
CA GLU A 350 48.73 3.74 16.96
C GLU A 350 48.57 4.99 17.81
N TRP A 351 49.00 4.89 19.10
CA TRP A 351 49.05 6.04 19.97
C TRP A 351 50.35 6.82 19.79
N ASN A 352 50.25 8.04 19.27
CA ASN A 352 51.40 8.93 19.13
C ASN A 352 51.61 9.70 20.44
N LYS A 353 52.68 9.34 21.17
CA LYS A 353 53.03 9.97 22.47
C LYS A 353 53.47 11.43 22.34
N THR A 354 54.02 11.85 21.20
CA THR A 354 54.51 13.17 20.95
C THR A 354 53.40 14.17 20.70
N THR A 355 52.43 13.81 19.89
CA THR A 355 51.26 14.64 19.54
C THR A 355 50.09 14.41 20.44
N LYS A 356 50.12 13.42 21.35
CA LYS A 356 48.97 12.96 22.17
C LYS A 356 47.72 12.68 21.35
N SER A 357 47.89 12.13 20.18
CA SER A 357 46.83 11.77 19.23
C SER A 357 46.85 10.28 18.93
N VAL A 358 45.72 9.77 18.45
CA VAL A 358 45.63 8.41 17.91
C VAL A 358 45.68 8.48 16.40
N ASP A 359 46.71 7.87 15.82
CA ASP A 359 46.82 7.74 14.37
C ASP A 359 46.05 6.48 13.94
N VAL A 360 45.04 6.65 13.08
CA VAL A 360 44.21 5.58 12.56
C VAL A 360 44.54 5.35 11.08
N SER A 361 45.07 4.19 10.78
CA SER A 361 45.30 3.77 9.41
C SER A 361 44.18 2.81 8.93
N ILE A 362 43.49 3.17 7.86
CA ILE A 362 42.42 2.36 7.28
C ILE A 362 42.85 1.94 5.87
N LYS A 363 43.02 0.63 5.64
CA LYS A 363 43.34 0.06 4.33
C LYS A 363 42.14 -0.67 3.78
N ILE A 364 41.68 -0.28 2.59
CA ILE A 364 40.54 -0.90 1.91
C ILE A 364 41.02 -1.66 0.68
N TYR A 365 40.82 -2.96 0.66
CA TYR A 365 41.13 -3.84 -0.46
C TYR A 365 39.87 -4.23 -1.18
N ASN A 366 39.65 -3.75 -2.40
CA ASN A 366 38.51 -4.11 -3.23
C ASN A 366 38.89 -5.26 -4.17
N TYR A 367 38.43 -6.45 -3.84
CA TYR A 367 38.60 -7.67 -4.68
C TYR A 367 37.36 -7.94 -5.55
N THR A 368 36.41 -6.99 -5.64
CA THR A 368 35.23 -7.11 -6.51
C THR A 368 35.58 -6.65 -7.93
N ALA A 369 34.86 -7.19 -8.93
CA ALA A 369 35.05 -6.81 -10.34
C ALA A 369 34.55 -5.37 -10.69
N ARG A 370 34.03 -4.63 -9.71
CA ARG A 370 33.45 -3.27 -9.93
C ARG A 370 34.06 -2.26 -8.95
N ALA A 371 34.34 -1.07 -9.44
CA ALA A 371 34.66 0.06 -8.58
C ALA A 371 33.43 0.38 -7.69
N ARG A 372 33.68 0.67 -6.40
CA ARG A 372 32.64 1.03 -5.42
C ARG A 372 33.10 2.22 -4.62
N ALA A 373 32.20 3.14 -4.36
CA ALA A 373 32.40 4.23 -3.40
C ALA A 373 31.97 3.73 -2.01
N TYR A 374 32.75 4.07 -1.00
CA TYR A 374 32.48 3.74 0.40
C TYR A 374 32.52 5.03 1.23
N THR A 375 31.56 5.13 2.14
CA THR A 375 31.59 6.18 3.17
C THR A 375 32.13 5.54 4.44
N ILE A 376 33.21 6.11 4.99
CA ILE A 376 33.78 5.68 6.26
C ILE A 376 33.16 6.57 7.34
N LEU A 377 32.47 5.95 8.30
CA LEU A 377 31.96 6.61 9.49
C LEU A 377 32.89 6.28 10.66
N ALA A 378 33.62 7.27 11.14
CA ALA A 378 34.41 7.13 12.36
C ALA A 378 33.57 7.65 13.55
N THR A 379 33.30 6.79 14.52
CA THR A 379 32.63 7.18 15.77
C THR A 379 33.67 7.20 16.88
N TRP A 380 33.73 8.30 17.60
CA TRP A 380 34.60 8.49 18.75
C TRP A 380 33.77 8.41 20.03
N PRO A 381 34.18 7.63 21.05
CA PRO A 381 33.47 7.63 22.32
C PRO A 381 33.62 9.02 22.97
N GLU A 382 32.52 9.65 23.32
CA GLU A 382 32.53 10.84 24.17
C GLU A 382 33.22 10.51 25.49
N LYS A 383 34.14 11.33 25.94
CA LYS A 383 34.71 11.20 27.27
C LYS A 383 33.58 11.24 28.29
N SER A 384 33.33 10.08 28.92
CA SER A 384 32.71 10.08 30.22
C SER A 384 33.64 10.83 31.15
N GLY A 385 33.21 12.06 31.54
CA GLY A 385 33.91 12.90 32.49
C GLY A 385 34.00 12.29 33.87
#